data_b92437e8c83583d871d504c11d060ee0
#
_entry.id   b92437e8c83583d871d504c11d060ee0
#
_cell.length_a   1.000
_cell.length_b   1.000
_cell.length_c   1.000
_cell.angle_alpha   90.00
_cell.angle_beta   90.00
_cell.angle_gamma   90.00
#
_symmetry.space_group_name_H-M   'P 1'
#
loop_
_entity.id
_entity.type
_entity.pdbx_description
1 polymer ?
#
loop_
_entity_poly.entity_id
_entity_poly.type
_entity_poly.pdbx_seq_one_letter_code
_entity_poly.pdbx_strand_id
1 'polypeptide(L)'
;MNARLSILVGAAVVIGGAPQIVHADETCNSPYLAKLIKGQEDYVHVWTLGVAGMGDGRDKLVTIDANPKSKTYGKVISKVSVAGKPRGEAHHMGFTDDRRYLWAGGLEDSRIHVFDVGSNPAKPRLVKTIDFAKQSGYVGPHTFYALPGRMLIAGLSNAKDKGGATGLATYNNAGK
;
A
#
# COMPACT_ATOMS: atom_id res chain seq x y z
N MET A 1 -45.99 -66.48 -3.19
CA MET A 1 -44.76 -65.85 -2.66
C MET A 1 -44.53 -64.54 -3.42
N ASN A 2 -44.92 -63.41 -2.84
CA ASN A 2 -44.78 -62.10 -3.46
C ASN A 2 -43.61 -61.34 -2.80
N ALA A 3 -42.49 -61.20 -3.52
CA ALA A 3 -41.38 -60.44 -3.10
C ALA A 3 -41.66 -58.95 -3.36
N ARG A 4 -41.69 -58.11 -2.31
CA ARG A 4 -41.77 -56.64 -2.41
C ARG A 4 -40.35 -56.13 -2.53
N LEU A 5 -40.08 -55.48 -3.65
CA LEU A 5 -38.84 -54.75 -3.89
C LEU A 5 -38.97 -53.34 -3.28
N SER A 6 -38.22 -53.06 -2.21
CA SER A 6 -38.15 -51.74 -1.60
C SER A 6 -37.05 -50.94 -2.26
N ILE A 7 -37.41 -49.84 -2.96
CA ILE A 7 -36.45 -48.90 -3.54
C ILE A 7 -36.15 -47.84 -2.48
N LEU A 8 -34.92 -47.80 -1.99
CA LEU A 8 -34.38 -46.73 -1.16
C LEU A 8 -33.92 -45.62 -2.08
N VAL A 9 -34.64 -44.49 -2.03
CA VAL A 9 -34.23 -43.23 -2.68
C VAL A 9 -33.31 -42.50 -1.73
N GLY A 10 -32.03 -42.54 -2.01
CA GLY A 10 -31.05 -41.74 -1.29
C GLY A 10 -31.06 -40.28 -1.77
N ALA A 11 -31.46 -39.35 -0.90
CA ALA A 11 -31.33 -37.91 -1.18
C ALA A 11 -29.88 -37.51 -1.02
N ALA A 12 -29.21 -37.19 -2.13
CA ALA A 12 -27.89 -36.54 -2.10
C ALA A 12 -28.06 -35.06 -1.74
N VAL A 13 -27.67 -34.69 -0.54
CA VAL A 13 -27.55 -33.28 -0.15
C VAL A 13 -26.30 -32.71 -0.82
N VAL A 14 -26.49 -31.96 -1.90
CA VAL A 14 -25.41 -31.13 -2.48
C VAL A 14 -25.23 -29.92 -1.59
N ILE A 15 -24.22 -29.97 -0.73
CA ILE A 15 -23.76 -28.77 0.00
C ILE A 15 -23.06 -27.88 -1.03
N GLY A 16 -23.82 -26.97 -1.61
CA GLY A 16 -23.29 -25.90 -2.45
C GLY A 16 -22.48 -24.97 -1.58
N GLY A 17 -21.17 -25.20 -1.50
CA GLY A 17 -20.25 -24.21 -0.97
C GLY A 17 -20.34 -22.96 -1.86
N ALA A 18 -20.80 -21.84 -1.32
CA ALA A 18 -20.66 -20.56 -1.99
C ALA A 18 -19.18 -20.37 -2.33
N PRO A 19 -18.83 -19.91 -3.55
CA PRO A 19 -17.46 -19.62 -3.87
C PRO A 19 -16.97 -18.56 -2.86
N GLN A 20 -16.05 -18.93 -2.00
CA GLN A 20 -15.32 -17.95 -1.22
C GLN A 20 -14.52 -17.17 -2.25
N ILE A 21 -14.89 -15.90 -2.44
CA ILE A 21 -14.06 -14.93 -3.13
C ILE A 21 -12.82 -14.79 -2.25
N VAL A 22 -11.80 -15.57 -2.56
CA VAL A 22 -10.45 -15.32 -2.03
C VAL A 22 -10.06 -14.01 -2.68
N HIS A 23 -10.22 -12.90 -1.93
CA HIS A 23 -9.52 -11.68 -2.27
C HIS A 23 -8.04 -12.06 -2.17
N ALA A 24 -7.39 -12.19 -3.32
CA ALA A 24 -5.95 -12.20 -3.36
C ALA A 24 -5.52 -10.86 -2.76
N ASP A 25 -5.05 -10.91 -1.52
CA ASP A 25 -4.44 -9.76 -0.86
C ASP A 25 -3.05 -9.61 -1.47
N GLU A 26 -3.03 -9.13 -2.69
CA GLU A 26 -1.80 -8.83 -3.37
C GLU A 26 -1.20 -7.61 -2.71
N THR A 27 -0.14 -7.81 -1.99
CA THR A 27 0.84 -6.81 -1.62
C THR A 27 0.35 -5.66 -0.72
N CYS A 28 0.99 -5.49 0.41
CA CYS A 28 0.95 -4.29 1.26
C CYS A 28 -0.44 -3.91 1.84
N ASN A 29 -1.52 -4.56 1.46
CA ASN A 29 -2.83 -4.37 2.06
C ASN A 29 -2.99 -5.29 3.26
N SER A 30 -2.76 -4.75 4.43
CA SER A 30 -3.03 -5.50 5.64
C SER A 30 -4.53 -5.72 5.84
N PRO A 31 -4.97 -6.82 6.49
CA PRO A 31 -6.38 -7.06 6.79
C PRO A 31 -7.01 -5.96 7.66
N TYR A 32 -6.19 -5.17 8.33
CA TYR A 32 -6.66 -4.01 9.09
C TYR A 32 -7.14 -2.88 8.18
N LEU A 33 -6.57 -2.75 6.98
CA LEU A 33 -7.00 -1.78 5.97
C LEU A 33 -8.22 -2.25 5.19
N ALA A 34 -8.25 -3.53 4.78
CA ALA A 34 -9.31 -4.08 3.94
C ALA A 34 -10.71 -3.87 4.54
N LYS A 35 -10.85 -3.98 5.86
CA LYS A 35 -12.12 -3.74 6.57
C LYS A 35 -12.61 -2.29 6.54
N LEU A 36 -11.74 -1.33 6.21
CA LEU A 36 -12.09 0.08 6.13
C LEU A 36 -12.57 0.50 4.74
N ILE A 37 -12.30 -0.33 3.73
CA ILE A 37 -12.71 -0.06 2.35
C ILE A 37 -14.20 -0.41 2.22
N LYS A 38 -15.02 0.62 1.95
CA LYS A 38 -16.46 0.49 1.80
C LYS A 38 -16.92 1.22 0.55
N GLY A 39 -17.42 0.45 -0.43
CA GLY A 39 -17.98 1.02 -1.66
C GLY A 39 -16.90 1.54 -2.62
N GLN A 40 -17.27 2.56 -3.38
CA GLN A 40 -16.43 3.18 -4.41
C GLN A 40 -15.33 4.05 -3.77
N GLU A 41 -14.10 3.83 -4.19
CA GLU A 41 -12.96 4.71 -3.87
C GLU A 41 -12.90 5.83 -4.92
N ASP A 42 -12.88 7.08 -4.46
CA ASP A 42 -12.92 8.25 -5.34
C ASP A 42 -11.55 8.69 -5.87
N TYR A 43 -10.46 8.23 -5.25
CA TYR A 43 -9.10 8.65 -5.59
C TYR A 43 -8.15 7.47 -5.65
N VAL A 44 -7.27 7.50 -6.64
CA VAL A 44 -6.11 6.61 -6.74
C VAL A 44 -4.85 7.42 -6.50
N HIS A 45 -4.01 6.97 -5.59
CA HIS A 45 -2.69 7.52 -5.35
C HIS A 45 -1.63 6.66 -6.02
N VAL A 46 -0.73 7.27 -6.77
CA VAL A 46 0.36 6.59 -7.47
C VAL A 46 1.68 7.21 -7.04
N TRP A 47 2.56 6.41 -6.48
CA TRP A 47 3.93 6.81 -6.18
C TRP A 47 4.78 6.62 -7.44
N THR A 48 5.26 7.73 -8.03
CA THR A 48 5.87 7.73 -9.36
C THR A 48 7.35 8.05 -9.27
N LEU A 49 8.12 7.31 -10.04
CA LEU A 49 9.57 7.50 -10.22
C LEU A 49 9.85 8.80 -10.98
N GLY A 50 10.78 9.58 -10.47
CA GLY A 50 11.36 10.73 -11.17
C GLY A 50 12.32 10.27 -12.27
N VAL A 51 12.21 10.86 -13.46
CA VAL A 51 13.10 10.60 -14.59
C VAL A 51 13.83 11.87 -14.97
N ALA A 52 15.15 11.81 -15.04
CA ALA A 52 15.98 12.96 -15.45
C ALA A 52 15.57 13.43 -16.86
N GLY A 53 15.39 14.75 -17.01
CA GLY A 53 14.93 15.36 -18.26
C GLY A 53 13.43 15.31 -18.49
N MET A 54 12.63 14.69 -17.58
CA MET A 54 11.18 14.68 -17.65
C MET A 54 10.57 15.45 -16.46
N GLY A 55 9.90 16.56 -16.77
CA GLY A 55 9.28 17.43 -15.77
C GLY A 55 10.31 17.98 -14.78
N ASP A 56 10.07 17.84 -13.48
CA ASP A 56 11.02 18.23 -12.43
C ASP A 56 12.05 17.14 -12.08
N GLY A 57 11.99 15.99 -12.73
CA GLY A 57 12.90 14.86 -12.52
C GLY A 57 12.80 14.19 -11.14
N ARG A 58 11.81 14.55 -10.32
CA ARG A 58 11.68 14.11 -8.93
C ARG A 58 10.61 13.05 -8.76
N ASP A 59 10.78 12.17 -7.78
CA ASP A 59 9.74 11.28 -7.33
C ASP A 59 8.56 12.10 -6.78
N LYS A 60 7.35 11.62 -7.02
CA LYS A 60 6.15 12.35 -6.62
C LYS A 60 4.96 11.44 -6.35
N LEU A 61 4.13 11.86 -5.41
CA LEU A 61 2.81 11.28 -5.23
C LEU A 61 1.85 11.96 -6.21
N VAL A 62 1.23 11.18 -7.08
CA VAL A 62 0.23 11.62 -8.05
C VAL A 62 -1.14 11.15 -7.58
N THR A 63 -2.14 12.03 -7.60
CA THR A 63 -3.54 11.68 -7.31
C THR A 63 -4.35 11.75 -8.58
N ILE A 64 -5.09 10.68 -8.85
CA ILE A 64 -5.99 10.55 -9.98
C ILE A 64 -7.43 10.49 -9.45
N ASP A 65 -8.34 11.20 -10.09
CA ASP A 65 -9.77 11.11 -9.82
C ASP A 65 -10.29 9.77 -10.36
N ALA A 66 -10.75 8.90 -9.48
CA ALA A 66 -11.29 7.58 -9.78
C ALA A 66 -12.82 7.51 -9.67
N ASN A 67 -13.49 8.64 -9.35
CA ASN A 67 -14.94 8.68 -9.27
C ASN A 67 -15.56 8.72 -10.68
N PRO A 68 -16.24 7.65 -11.14
CA PRO A 68 -16.80 7.60 -12.49
C PRO A 68 -17.90 8.64 -12.76
N LYS A 69 -18.44 9.27 -11.70
CA LYS A 69 -19.43 10.33 -11.80
C LYS A 69 -18.81 11.73 -11.84
N SER A 70 -17.50 11.83 -11.65
CA SER A 70 -16.80 13.11 -11.64
C SER A 70 -16.50 13.61 -13.07
N LYS A 71 -16.53 14.93 -13.27
CA LYS A 71 -16.09 15.56 -14.52
C LYS A 71 -14.58 15.41 -14.79
N THR A 72 -13.83 15.06 -13.77
CA THR A 72 -12.37 14.86 -13.83
C THR A 72 -11.96 13.40 -13.73
N TYR A 73 -12.90 12.46 -13.89
CA TYR A 73 -12.62 11.03 -13.91
C TYR A 73 -11.43 10.67 -14.81
N GLY A 74 -10.50 9.88 -14.28
CA GLY A 74 -9.28 9.46 -14.97
C GLY A 74 -8.21 10.54 -15.11
N LYS A 75 -8.44 11.77 -14.63
CA LYS A 75 -7.46 12.86 -14.72
C LYS A 75 -6.58 12.95 -13.48
N VAL A 76 -5.34 13.35 -13.69
CA VAL A 76 -4.45 13.75 -12.59
C VAL A 76 -4.95 15.07 -12.01
N ILE A 77 -5.27 15.09 -10.74
CA ILE A 77 -5.81 16.25 -10.01
C ILE A 77 -4.84 16.85 -8.99
N SER A 78 -3.82 16.09 -8.58
CA SER A 78 -2.77 16.58 -7.69
C SER A 78 -1.44 15.89 -7.96
N LYS A 79 -0.33 16.62 -7.71
CA LYS A 79 1.04 16.11 -7.76
C LYS A 79 1.81 16.73 -6.61
N VAL A 80 2.49 15.90 -5.81
CA VAL A 80 3.31 16.33 -4.69
C VAL A 80 4.71 15.75 -4.87
N SER A 81 5.65 16.56 -5.37
CA SER A 81 7.05 16.16 -5.50
C SER A 81 7.74 16.13 -4.15
N VAL A 82 8.66 15.18 -3.96
CA VAL A 82 9.48 15.12 -2.76
C VAL A 82 10.82 15.84 -2.97
N ALA A 83 11.35 16.42 -1.90
CA ALA A 83 12.68 16.99 -1.91
C ALA A 83 13.74 15.88 -1.82
N GLY A 84 14.86 16.03 -2.52
CA GLY A 84 15.96 15.08 -2.49
C GLY A 84 16.72 15.04 -3.80
N LYS A 85 17.52 14.00 -3.97
CA LYS A 85 18.17 13.71 -5.26
C LYS A 85 17.10 13.54 -6.32
N PRO A 86 17.38 13.87 -7.58
CA PRO A 86 16.43 13.72 -8.69
C PRO A 86 15.86 12.30 -8.82
N ARG A 87 16.40 11.34 -8.11
CA ARG A 87 16.04 9.94 -8.19
C ARG A 87 16.23 9.27 -6.84
N GLY A 88 15.17 9.28 -6.02
CA GLY A 88 15.13 8.49 -4.78
C GLY A 88 14.73 7.05 -5.03
N GLU A 89 14.34 6.74 -6.26
CA GLU A 89 13.75 5.49 -6.71
C GLU A 89 12.44 5.17 -5.98
N ALA A 90 11.36 5.86 -6.41
CA ALA A 90 10.01 5.57 -5.95
C ALA A 90 9.69 4.08 -6.15
N HIS A 91 9.35 3.38 -5.06
CA HIS A 91 9.18 1.94 -5.09
C HIS A 91 7.85 1.52 -4.46
N HIS A 92 7.83 1.04 -3.22
CA HIS A 92 6.60 0.63 -2.57
C HIS A 92 5.98 1.74 -1.72
N MET A 93 4.68 1.62 -1.48
CA MET A 93 3.94 2.48 -0.55
C MET A 93 2.87 1.68 0.19
N GLY A 94 2.41 2.18 1.33
CA GLY A 94 1.35 1.59 2.11
C GLY A 94 0.63 2.62 2.97
N PHE A 95 -0.67 2.40 3.20
CA PHE A 95 -1.45 3.22 4.12
C PHE A 95 -1.19 2.81 5.57
N THR A 96 -1.33 3.77 6.50
CA THR A 96 -1.51 3.46 7.92
C THR A 96 -2.86 2.75 8.15
N ASP A 97 -2.99 2.02 9.26
CA ASP A 97 -4.20 1.25 9.59
C ASP A 97 -5.48 2.08 9.72
N ASP A 98 -5.35 3.38 9.99
CA ASP A 98 -6.45 4.36 10.00
C ASP A 98 -6.66 5.06 8.63
N ARG A 99 -5.85 4.72 7.61
CA ARG A 99 -5.83 5.33 6.28
C ARG A 99 -5.58 6.85 6.26
N ARG A 100 -5.12 7.40 7.36
CA ARG A 100 -4.82 8.84 7.43
C ARG A 100 -3.57 9.21 6.68
N TYR A 101 -2.54 8.36 6.75
CA TYR A 101 -1.26 8.61 6.10
C TYR A 101 -0.94 7.53 5.07
N LEU A 102 -0.30 7.98 4.00
CA LEU A 102 0.32 7.11 3.00
C LEU A 102 1.84 7.25 3.15
N TRP A 103 2.51 6.12 3.38
CA TRP A 103 3.95 6.04 3.51
C TRP A 103 4.55 5.50 2.22
N ALA A 104 5.52 6.21 1.65
CA ALA A 104 6.11 5.89 0.36
C ALA A 104 7.63 5.82 0.46
N GLY A 105 8.23 4.76 -0.03
CA GLY A 105 9.67 4.49 0.04
C GLY A 105 10.43 5.01 -1.17
N GLY A 106 11.57 5.66 -0.89
CA GLY A 106 12.65 5.86 -1.83
C GLY A 106 13.70 4.75 -1.60
N LEU A 107 13.76 3.80 -2.53
CA LEU A 107 14.59 2.61 -2.35
C LEU A 107 16.09 2.95 -2.33
N GLU A 108 16.53 3.80 -3.27
CA GLU A 108 17.94 4.13 -3.44
C GLU A 108 18.46 5.12 -2.39
N ASP A 109 17.65 6.12 -2.03
CA ASP A 109 18.03 7.13 -1.04
C ASP A 109 17.72 6.76 0.40
N SER A 110 17.08 5.60 0.60
CA SER A 110 16.70 5.06 1.92
C SER A 110 15.86 6.02 2.75
N ARG A 111 14.97 6.75 2.10
CA ARG A 111 14.02 7.67 2.73
C ARG A 111 12.61 7.15 2.68
N ILE A 112 11.82 7.59 3.64
CA ILE A 112 10.39 7.32 3.68
C ILE A 112 9.68 8.67 3.71
N HIS A 113 8.77 8.85 2.77
CA HIS A 113 7.96 10.05 2.64
C HIS A 113 6.55 9.76 3.15
N VAL A 114 6.09 10.55 4.12
CA VAL A 114 4.77 10.40 4.75
C VAL A 114 3.86 11.50 4.24
N PHE A 115 2.77 11.11 3.61
CA PHE A 115 1.76 12.03 3.07
C PHE A 115 0.48 11.95 3.91
N ASP A 116 -0.05 13.10 4.31
CA ASP A 116 -1.41 13.20 4.85
C ASP A 116 -2.40 13.14 3.68
N VAL A 117 -3.08 12.02 3.57
CA VAL A 117 -4.11 11.76 2.56
C VAL A 117 -5.50 11.72 3.18
N GLY A 118 -5.60 11.55 4.51
CA GLY A 118 -6.88 11.48 5.21
C GLY A 118 -7.54 12.83 5.36
N SER A 119 -6.77 13.92 5.52
CA SER A 119 -7.34 15.27 5.67
C SER A 119 -7.96 15.78 4.37
N ASN A 120 -7.36 15.51 3.24
CA ASN A 120 -7.89 15.83 1.92
C ASN A 120 -7.32 14.85 0.87
N PRO A 121 -8.05 13.77 0.56
CA PRO A 121 -7.57 12.76 -0.38
C PRO A 121 -7.33 13.29 -1.80
N ALA A 122 -8.08 14.32 -2.23
CA ALA A 122 -7.88 14.96 -3.54
C ALA A 122 -6.58 15.78 -3.62
N LYS A 123 -6.08 16.27 -2.47
CA LYS A 123 -4.88 17.13 -2.38
C LYS A 123 -3.99 16.71 -1.22
N PRO A 124 -3.31 15.56 -1.32
CA PRO A 124 -2.35 15.10 -0.31
C PRO A 124 -1.26 16.13 -0.03
N ARG A 125 -0.68 16.07 1.17
CA ARG A 125 0.44 16.92 1.57
C ARG A 125 1.56 16.06 2.13
N LEU A 126 2.80 16.30 1.71
CA LEU A 126 3.96 15.75 2.38
C LEU A 126 4.08 16.36 3.78
N VAL A 127 4.03 15.55 4.82
CA VAL A 127 4.08 16.01 6.22
C VAL A 127 5.36 15.62 6.93
N LYS A 128 6.07 14.60 6.42
CA LYS A 128 7.31 14.14 7.03
C LYS A 128 8.17 13.38 6.01
N THR A 129 9.48 13.51 6.16
CA THR A 129 10.47 12.62 5.53
C THR A 129 11.31 12.00 6.63
N ILE A 130 11.44 10.68 6.61
CA ILE A 130 12.19 9.87 7.57
C ILE A 130 13.48 9.40 6.90
N ASP A 131 14.61 9.58 7.55
CA ASP A 131 15.86 8.95 7.17
C ASP A 131 15.87 7.53 7.74
N PHE A 132 15.47 6.58 6.90
CA PHE A 132 15.30 5.18 7.29
C PHE A 132 16.61 4.54 7.72
N ALA A 133 17.67 4.82 6.96
CA ALA A 133 19.00 4.29 7.26
C ALA A 133 19.50 4.75 8.63
N LYS A 134 19.37 6.05 8.93
CA LYS A 134 19.82 6.62 10.19
C LYS A 134 19.02 6.10 11.39
N GLN A 135 17.71 5.90 11.22
CA GLN A 135 16.83 5.52 12.34
C GLN A 135 16.81 4.03 12.61
N SER A 136 16.84 3.19 11.58
CA SER A 136 16.70 1.74 11.72
C SER A 136 18.02 0.97 11.58
N GLY A 137 19.04 1.58 10.96
CA GLY A 137 20.25 0.87 10.55
C GLY A 137 20.07 0.03 9.28
N TYR A 138 18.87 0.05 8.66
CA TYR A 138 18.60 -0.64 7.40
C TYR A 138 18.53 0.35 6.24
N VAL A 139 18.73 -0.14 5.02
CA VAL A 139 18.62 0.62 3.77
C VAL A 139 17.62 -0.03 2.83
N GLY A 140 17.12 0.74 1.86
CA GLY A 140 16.17 0.26 0.88
C GLY A 140 14.83 -0.11 1.51
N PRO A 141 14.04 0.87 2.01
CA PRO A 141 12.70 0.58 2.52
C PRO A 141 11.84 0.03 1.40
N HIS A 142 11.36 -1.20 1.57
CA HIS A 142 10.69 -1.93 0.52
C HIS A 142 9.20 -2.10 0.81
N THR A 143 8.82 -3.04 1.64
CA THR A 143 7.42 -3.34 1.95
C THR A 143 6.93 -2.50 3.12
N PHE A 144 5.73 -1.94 2.99
CA PHE A 144 5.04 -1.17 4.02
C PHE A 144 3.77 -1.94 4.42
N TYR A 145 3.73 -2.43 5.65
CA TYR A 145 2.62 -3.25 6.13
C TYR A 145 2.00 -2.62 7.39
N ALA A 146 0.72 -2.25 7.29
CA ALA A 146 0.01 -1.65 8.40
C ALA A 146 -0.35 -2.69 9.46
N LEU A 147 0.00 -2.38 10.71
CA LEU A 147 -0.43 -3.06 11.91
C LEU A 147 -1.24 -2.07 12.77
N PRO A 148 -2.04 -2.51 13.75
CA PRO A 148 -2.77 -1.59 14.62
C PRO A 148 -1.84 -0.54 15.26
N GLY A 149 -2.02 0.73 14.87
CA GLY A 149 -1.25 1.88 15.36
C GLY A 149 0.20 1.93 14.91
N ARG A 150 0.63 1.10 13.96
CA ARG A 150 2.04 1.03 13.51
C ARG A 150 2.18 0.66 12.04
N MET A 151 3.35 1.00 11.49
CA MET A 151 3.81 0.57 10.18
C MET A 151 5.02 -0.37 10.35
N LEU A 152 4.94 -1.56 9.79
CA LEU A 152 6.05 -2.49 9.67
C LEU A 152 6.70 -2.31 8.29
N ILE A 153 8.03 -2.16 8.26
CA ILE A 153 8.77 -1.85 7.04
C ILE A 153 9.94 -2.82 6.89
N ALA A 154 10.04 -3.45 5.73
CA ALA A 154 11.19 -4.27 5.38
C ALA A 154 12.32 -3.39 4.83
N GLY A 155 13.54 -3.60 5.31
CA GLY A 155 14.76 -3.10 4.67
C GLY A 155 15.37 -4.16 3.78
N LEU A 156 15.91 -3.81 2.61
CA LEU A 156 16.54 -4.77 1.71
C LEU A 156 17.96 -5.15 2.13
N SER A 157 18.64 -4.28 2.89
CA SER A 157 20.00 -4.46 3.36
C SER A 157 20.23 -3.64 4.62
N ASN A 158 21.43 -3.70 5.19
CA ASN A 158 21.82 -2.83 6.29
C ASN A 158 22.70 -1.66 5.83
N ALA A 159 22.70 -0.57 6.61
CA ALA A 159 23.43 0.66 6.25
C ALA A 159 24.96 0.50 6.35
N LYS A 160 25.45 -0.46 7.14
CA LYS A 160 26.88 -0.69 7.37
C LYS A 160 27.50 -1.53 6.25
N ASP A 161 26.75 -2.52 5.79
CA ASP A 161 27.20 -3.50 4.79
C ASP A 161 26.08 -3.69 3.75
N LYS A 162 26.17 -2.98 2.65
CA LYS A 162 25.23 -3.06 1.54
C LYS A 162 25.28 -4.44 0.90
N GLY A 163 24.27 -5.25 1.13
CA GLY A 163 24.23 -6.66 0.75
C GLY A 163 24.36 -7.60 1.95
N GLY A 164 24.56 -7.07 3.14
CA GLY A 164 24.54 -7.82 4.40
C GLY A 164 23.13 -8.12 4.92
N ALA A 165 23.06 -8.49 6.19
CA ALA A 165 21.80 -8.88 6.84
C ALA A 165 20.76 -7.77 6.77
N THR A 166 19.52 -8.16 6.46
CA THR A 166 18.35 -7.29 6.42
C THR A 166 17.45 -7.52 7.63
N GLY A 167 16.40 -6.71 7.76
CA GLY A 167 15.45 -6.83 8.85
C GLY A 167 14.18 -6.02 8.66
N LEU A 168 13.39 -5.99 9.72
CA LEU A 168 12.13 -5.28 9.80
C LEU A 168 12.24 -4.14 10.82
N ALA A 169 11.78 -2.98 10.44
CA ALA A 169 11.64 -1.83 11.33
C ALA A 169 10.17 -1.54 11.60
N THR A 170 9.86 -1.12 12.83
CA THR A 170 8.50 -0.76 13.23
C THR A 170 8.46 0.70 13.63
N TYR A 171 7.50 1.42 13.10
CA TYR A 171 7.22 2.82 13.45
C TYR A 171 5.78 2.95 13.92
N ASN A 172 5.50 3.87 14.85
CA ASN A 172 4.12 4.27 15.07
C ASN A 172 3.61 5.13 13.88
N ASN A 173 2.29 5.36 13.79
CA ASN A 173 1.70 6.13 12.68
C ASN A 173 2.23 7.58 12.57
N ALA A 174 2.85 8.11 13.63
CA ALA A 174 3.52 9.42 13.61
C ALA A 174 4.99 9.37 13.15
N GLY A 175 5.51 8.19 12.82
CA GLY A 175 6.87 8.00 12.30
C GLY A 175 7.96 8.11 13.39
N LYS A 176 7.69 7.55 14.56
CA LYS A 176 8.65 7.41 15.66
C LYS A 176 8.88 5.94 15.96
#